data_0865063a6cbe31fa19371975f97fa79f
#
_entry.id   0865063a6cbe31fa19371975f97fa79f
#
_cell.length_a   1.000
_cell.length_b   1.000
_cell.length_c   1.000
_cell.angle_alpha   90.00
_cell.angle_beta   90.00
_cell.angle_gamma   90.00
#
_symmetry.space_group_name_H-M   'P 1'
#
loop_
_entity.id
_entity.type
_entity.pdbx_description
1 polymer ?
#
loop_
_entity_poly.entity_id
_entity_poly.type
_entity_poly.pdbx_seq_one_letter_code
_entity_poly.pdbx_strand_id
1 'polypeptide(L)'
;SMAVAPAAMADMNGYDISNWQCGIDTATVPADFVIVGTTWGSGGVYGGCLSNGVNTDANRQLAGAVNSGKETGVYHYARGGNPETEARFFVDNVRGYIRKSVLILDWEAQDNAAWGDKQWPRRWAREVKRLTGVNPIIYTMDSGYWQVAGMETELNCGIWIAQYATNMVTGYQTAPWNIGARGEVMRQYTSNGSLSGWSGRLDLNKFRGDRAAWRKYANPDDKGAADLPSVKPKPQPTTAPTVDLNALAARTIRGDFGNDPARRQALGGNYAAVM
;
A
#
# COMPACT_ATOMS: atom_id res chain seq x y z
N SER A 1 20.51 36.38 -26.06
CA SER A 1 19.71 35.19 -25.78
C SER A 1 19.29 35.22 -24.30
N MET A 2 18.01 35.45 -24.04
CA MET A 2 17.49 35.32 -22.70
C MET A 2 17.39 33.82 -22.39
N ALA A 3 18.14 33.36 -21.39
CA ALA A 3 17.98 32.00 -20.86
C ALA A 3 16.63 31.94 -20.16
N VAL A 4 15.71 31.16 -20.70
CA VAL A 4 14.45 30.84 -20.01
C VAL A 4 14.85 29.95 -18.81
N ALA A 5 14.65 30.48 -17.62
CA ALA A 5 14.81 29.67 -16.41
C ALA A 5 13.89 28.44 -16.52
N PRO A 6 14.37 27.23 -16.21
CA PRO A 6 13.51 26.07 -16.22
C PRO A 6 12.32 26.33 -15.26
N ALA A 7 11.10 26.09 -15.76
CA ALA A 7 9.92 26.20 -14.92
C ALA A 7 10.14 25.34 -13.67
N ALA A 8 9.88 25.92 -12.49
CA ALA A 8 9.93 25.16 -11.25
C ALA A 8 8.99 23.95 -11.39
N MET A 9 9.52 22.75 -11.19
CA MET A 9 8.77 21.51 -11.30
C MET A 9 7.68 21.52 -10.24
N ALA A 10 6.42 21.41 -10.66
CA ALA A 10 5.29 21.49 -9.74
C ALA A 10 5.17 20.18 -8.94
N ASP A 11 5.05 20.30 -7.62
CA ASP A 11 4.71 19.18 -6.73
C ASP A 11 3.38 18.55 -7.15
N MET A 12 3.28 17.21 -7.00
CA MET A 12 2.10 16.46 -7.40
C MET A 12 1.13 16.26 -6.24
N ASN A 13 -0.17 16.28 -6.55
CA ASN A 13 -1.25 15.95 -5.63
C ASN A 13 -1.75 14.54 -5.88
N GLY A 14 -1.99 13.80 -4.81
CA GLY A 14 -2.56 12.47 -4.90
C GLY A 14 -3.32 12.06 -3.66
N TYR A 15 -3.87 10.87 -3.70
CA TYR A 15 -4.54 10.26 -2.56
C TYR A 15 -4.09 8.80 -2.41
N ASP A 16 -4.21 8.31 -1.21
CA ASP A 16 -4.03 6.89 -0.95
C ASP A 16 -5.32 6.23 -0.48
N ILE A 17 -5.45 4.95 -0.78
CA ILE A 17 -6.61 4.12 -0.50
C ILE A 17 -6.19 2.75 0.03
N SER A 18 -7.06 2.19 0.86
CA SER A 18 -6.90 0.89 1.47
C SER A 18 -7.98 -0.09 0.98
N ASN A 19 -8.08 -1.21 1.66
CA ASN A 19 -9.18 -2.17 1.54
C ASN A 19 -10.57 -1.64 1.95
N TRP A 20 -10.64 -0.40 2.47
CA TRP A 20 -11.90 0.22 2.88
C TRP A 20 -12.54 1.08 1.79
N GLN A 21 -11.80 1.46 0.76
CA GLN A 21 -12.32 2.17 -0.41
C GLN A 21 -12.65 1.20 -1.56
N CYS A 22 -13.24 0.05 -1.23
CA CYS A 22 -13.71 -0.91 -2.24
C CYS A 22 -14.68 -0.25 -3.21
N GLY A 23 -14.52 -0.51 -4.50
CA GLY A 23 -15.40 0.04 -5.53
C GLY A 23 -15.11 1.47 -5.96
N ILE A 24 -14.15 2.18 -5.34
CA ILE A 24 -13.77 3.52 -5.81
C ILE A 24 -13.31 3.49 -7.27
N ASP A 25 -13.84 4.41 -8.08
CA ASP A 25 -13.39 4.59 -9.46
C ASP A 25 -12.23 5.59 -9.51
N THR A 26 -11.02 5.07 -9.50
CA THR A 26 -9.80 5.87 -9.53
C THR A 26 -9.60 6.64 -10.84
N ALA A 27 -10.34 6.29 -11.90
CA ALA A 27 -10.28 7.04 -13.15
C ALA A 27 -10.97 8.42 -13.00
N THR A 28 -12.02 8.51 -12.20
CA THR A 28 -12.86 9.71 -12.08
C THR A 28 -12.43 10.65 -10.95
N VAL A 29 -11.80 10.14 -9.89
CA VAL A 29 -11.30 10.98 -8.78
C VAL A 29 -10.05 11.75 -9.23
N PRO A 30 -10.04 13.10 -9.16
CA PRO A 30 -8.94 13.90 -9.68
C PRO A 30 -7.66 13.71 -8.84
N ALA A 31 -6.54 13.40 -9.51
CA ALA A 31 -5.22 13.28 -8.89
C ALA A 31 -4.11 13.24 -9.96
N ASP A 32 -2.88 13.57 -9.58
CA ASP A 32 -1.67 13.27 -10.36
C ASP A 32 -1.19 11.85 -10.12
N PHE A 33 -1.39 11.32 -8.89
CA PHE A 33 -1.04 9.95 -8.52
C PHE A 33 -2.07 9.33 -7.55
N VAL A 34 -2.09 8.00 -7.54
CA VAL A 34 -2.89 7.18 -6.60
C VAL A 34 -2.00 6.11 -5.99
N ILE A 35 -2.06 5.97 -4.67
CA ILE A 35 -1.39 4.89 -3.94
C ILE A 35 -2.45 3.90 -3.44
N VAL A 36 -2.25 2.62 -3.73
CA VAL A 36 -3.21 1.56 -3.40
C VAL A 36 -2.58 0.57 -2.44
N GLY A 37 -3.26 0.33 -1.31
CA GLY A 37 -2.91 -0.75 -0.40
C GLY A 37 -3.18 -2.10 -1.05
N THR A 38 -2.16 -2.94 -1.14
CA THR A 38 -2.21 -4.19 -1.88
C THR A 38 -2.11 -5.42 -0.98
N THR A 39 -1.26 -5.39 0.06
CA THR A 39 -1.01 -6.55 0.91
C THR A 39 -0.85 -6.16 2.39
N TRP A 40 -1.23 -7.08 3.27
CA TRP A 40 -1.16 -6.97 4.74
C TRP A 40 -0.51 -8.23 5.33
N GLY A 41 0.60 -8.08 6.06
CA GLY A 41 1.32 -9.19 6.66
C GLY A 41 1.76 -10.23 5.64
N SER A 42 1.65 -11.49 5.99
CA SER A 42 1.96 -12.63 5.09
C SER A 42 0.72 -13.51 4.81
N GLY A 43 -0.46 -12.89 4.82
CA GLY A 43 -1.75 -13.57 4.68
C GLY A 43 -2.53 -13.62 6.00
N GLY A 44 -3.71 -14.25 5.97
CA GLY A 44 -4.55 -14.43 7.15
C GLY A 44 -5.34 -13.18 7.61
N VAL A 45 -5.31 -12.08 6.86
CA VAL A 45 -6.01 -10.82 7.18
C VAL A 45 -7.21 -10.64 6.26
N TYR A 46 -8.36 -10.25 6.83
CA TYR A 46 -9.64 -10.11 6.15
C TYR A 46 -10.36 -8.83 6.58
N GLY A 47 -11.15 -8.23 5.71
CA GLY A 47 -12.00 -7.07 5.99
C GLY A 47 -12.09 -6.10 4.81
N GLY A 48 -13.25 -5.49 4.59
CA GLY A 48 -13.50 -4.73 3.37
C GLY A 48 -13.31 -5.61 2.13
N CYS A 49 -12.52 -5.15 1.16
CA CYS A 49 -12.12 -5.99 0.01
C CYS A 49 -10.77 -6.73 0.24
N LEU A 50 -10.36 -6.91 1.51
CA LEU A 50 -9.17 -7.67 1.86
C LEU A 50 -9.52 -9.14 2.06
N SER A 51 -8.86 -10.02 1.34
CA SER A 51 -8.99 -11.48 1.47
C SER A 51 -7.62 -12.11 1.59
N ASN A 52 -7.40 -12.83 2.67
CA ASN A 52 -6.13 -13.49 2.98
C ASN A 52 -4.91 -12.55 2.85
N GLY A 53 -5.04 -11.31 3.33
CA GLY A 53 -3.98 -10.32 3.28
C GLY A 53 -3.77 -9.66 1.92
N VAL A 54 -4.65 -9.86 0.94
CA VAL A 54 -4.57 -9.25 -0.39
C VAL A 54 -5.81 -8.43 -0.69
N ASN A 55 -5.65 -7.19 -1.14
CA ASN A 55 -6.73 -6.35 -1.63
C ASN A 55 -7.21 -6.87 -2.99
N THR A 56 -8.40 -7.46 -3.02
CA THR A 56 -8.98 -8.08 -4.22
C THR A 56 -9.42 -7.05 -5.27
N ASP A 57 -9.57 -5.78 -4.89
CA ASP A 57 -9.94 -4.69 -5.79
C ASP A 57 -8.73 -3.91 -6.36
N ALA A 58 -7.52 -4.17 -5.84
CA ALA A 58 -6.32 -3.39 -6.17
C ALA A 58 -6.03 -3.33 -7.68
N ASN A 59 -6.17 -4.46 -8.40
CA ASN A 59 -5.90 -4.48 -9.84
C ASN A 59 -6.84 -3.55 -10.62
N ARG A 60 -8.12 -3.52 -10.28
CA ARG A 60 -9.10 -2.62 -10.90
C ARG A 60 -8.80 -1.16 -10.56
N GLN A 61 -8.48 -0.88 -9.30
CA GLN A 61 -8.12 0.46 -8.84
C GLN A 61 -6.86 0.98 -9.54
N LEU A 62 -5.80 0.18 -9.63
CA LEU A 62 -4.56 0.53 -10.32
C LEU A 62 -4.77 0.70 -11.83
N ALA A 63 -5.56 -0.18 -12.47
CA ALA A 63 -5.87 -0.05 -13.88
C ALA A 63 -6.65 1.24 -14.19
N GLY A 64 -7.62 1.61 -13.35
CA GLY A 64 -8.35 2.87 -13.49
C GLY A 64 -7.44 4.10 -13.40
N ALA A 65 -6.51 4.10 -12.45
CA ALA A 65 -5.51 5.17 -12.30
C ALA A 65 -4.60 5.27 -13.52
N VAL A 66 -3.99 4.16 -13.95
CA VAL A 66 -3.07 4.13 -15.11
C VAL A 66 -3.79 4.55 -16.39
N ASN A 67 -4.96 4.01 -16.66
CA ASN A 67 -5.72 4.31 -17.88
C ASN A 67 -6.19 5.77 -17.96
N SER A 68 -6.32 6.44 -16.81
CA SER A 68 -6.62 7.88 -16.73
C SER A 68 -5.38 8.78 -16.66
N GLY A 69 -4.18 8.22 -16.88
CA GLY A 69 -2.92 8.97 -16.96
C GLY A 69 -2.32 9.36 -15.60
N LYS A 70 -2.74 8.71 -14.51
CA LYS A 70 -2.17 8.94 -13.18
C LYS A 70 -0.95 8.06 -12.94
N GLU A 71 0.00 8.57 -12.17
CA GLU A 71 1.09 7.75 -11.63
C GLU A 71 0.55 6.88 -10.49
N THR A 72 1.22 5.76 -10.20
CA THR A 72 0.74 4.81 -9.18
C THR A 72 1.81 4.45 -8.16
N GLY A 73 1.35 4.16 -6.94
CA GLY A 73 2.10 3.49 -5.89
C GLY A 73 1.34 2.28 -5.37
N VAL A 74 2.06 1.32 -4.83
CA VAL A 74 1.52 0.11 -4.19
C VAL A 74 2.14 -0.04 -2.82
N TYR A 75 1.32 -0.24 -1.78
CA TYR A 75 1.86 -0.40 -0.44
C TYR A 75 1.55 -1.75 0.20
N HIS A 76 2.46 -2.14 1.07
CA HIS A 76 2.34 -3.25 2.01
C HIS A 76 2.15 -2.71 3.43
N TYR A 77 1.12 -3.17 4.12
CA TYR A 77 0.89 -2.87 5.53
C TYR A 77 1.62 -3.89 6.41
N ALA A 78 2.57 -3.42 7.21
CA ALA A 78 3.35 -4.27 8.11
C ALA A 78 2.50 -4.80 9.26
N ARG A 79 2.52 -6.11 9.49
CA ARG A 79 1.86 -6.76 10.64
C ARG A 79 2.86 -7.22 11.71
N GLY A 80 4.15 -7.04 11.46
CA GLY A 80 5.21 -7.34 12.41
C GLY A 80 5.55 -8.82 12.54
N GLY A 81 5.26 -9.60 11.52
CA GLY A 81 5.76 -10.96 11.36
C GLY A 81 7.24 -10.98 10.98
N ASN A 82 7.70 -12.05 10.31
CA ASN A 82 9.05 -12.06 9.77
C ASN A 82 9.14 -11.09 8.58
N PRO A 83 10.02 -10.07 8.61
CA PRO A 83 10.08 -9.03 7.59
C PRO A 83 10.40 -9.54 6.20
N GLU A 84 11.27 -10.53 6.05
CA GLU A 84 11.61 -11.12 4.75
C GLU A 84 10.43 -11.92 4.18
N THR A 85 9.64 -12.55 5.03
CA THR A 85 8.43 -13.28 4.60
C THR A 85 7.34 -12.31 4.16
N GLU A 86 7.12 -11.22 4.91
CA GLU A 86 6.16 -10.17 4.51
C GLU A 86 6.62 -9.48 3.22
N ALA A 87 7.92 -9.22 3.05
CA ALA A 87 8.46 -8.65 1.82
C ALA A 87 8.24 -9.56 0.59
N ARG A 88 8.46 -10.86 0.73
CA ARG A 88 8.17 -11.83 -0.35
C ARG A 88 6.69 -11.88 -0.68
N PHE A 89 5.82 -11.91 0.34
CA PHE A 89 4.38 -11.89 0.14
C PHE A 89 3.95 -10.65 -0.63
N PHE A 90 4.46 -9.47 -0.28
CA PHE A 90 4.22 -8.23 -1.02
C PHE A 90 4.69 -8.34 -2.47
N VAL A 91 5.98 -8.64 -2.69
CA VAL A 91 6.57 -8.70 -4.03
C VAL A 91 5.86 -9.71 -4.92
N ASP A 92 5.47 -10.88 -4.39
CA ASP A 92 4.76 -11.91 -5.14
C ASP A 92 3.38 -11.42 -5.63
N ASN A 93 2.69 -10.59 -4.84
CA ASN A 93 1.37 -10.08 -5.18
C ASN A 93 1.41 -8.83 -6.08
N VAL A 94 2.55 -8.10 -6.14
CA VAL A 94 2.68 -6.87 -6.94
C VAL A 94 3.60 -7.01 -8.14
N ARG A 95 3.96 -8.20 -8.58
CA ARG A 95 4.93 -8.46 -9.68
C ARG A 95 4.66 -7.64 -10.93
N GLY A 96 3.41 -7.51 -11.35
CA GLY A 96 3.01 -6.75 -12.53
C GLY A 96 3.21 -5.25 -12.43
N TYR A 97 3.44 -4.73 -11.23
CA TYR A 97 3.60 -3.30 -10.92
C TYR A 97 5.04 -2.89 -10.61
N ILE A 98 5.95 -3.85 -10.42
CA ILE A 98 7.37 -3.57 -10.17
C ILE A 98 7.96 -2.80 -11.36
N ARG A 99 8.68 -1.71 -11.06
CA ARG A 99 9.24 -0.73 -12.02
C ARG A 99 8.20 0.08 -12.80
N LYS A 100 6.92 -0.05 -12.46
CA LYS A 100 5.82 0.77 -12.99
C LYS A 100 5.19 1.64 -11.91
N SER A 101 5.09 1.12 -10.71
CA SER A 101 4.55 1.80 -9.53
C SER A 101 5.64 1.93 -8.47
N VAL A 102 5.55 2.98 -7.65
CA VAL A 102 6.41 3.13 -6.47
C VAL A 102 6.05 2.04 -5.45
N LEU A 103 7.06 1.38 -4.91
CA LEU A 103 6.90 0.35 -3.88
C LEU A 103 6.97 1.00 -2.50
N ILE A 104 6.06 0.67 -1.61
CA ILE A 104 5.90 1.37 -0.34
C ILE A 104 5.72 0.38 0.80
N LEU A 105 6.40 0.64 1.93
CA LEU A 105 6.10 0.04 3.23
C LEU A 105 5.23 1.00 4.03
N ASP A 106 4.11 0.52 4.53
CA ASP A 106 3.29 1.18 5.52
C ASP A 106 3.69 0.66 6.91
N TRP A 107 4.40 1.52 7.67
CA TRP A 107 4.92 1.22 8.99
C TRP A 107 4.17 2.00 10.05
N GLU A 108 3.17 1.38 10.65
CA GLU A 108 2.29 1.95 11.67
C GLU A 108 2.24 1.11 12.94
N ALA A 109 1.74 1.72 14.03
CA ALA A 109 1.58 1.04 15.31
C ALA A 109 0.42 0.05 15.34
N GLN A 110 -0.67 0.36 14.63
CA GLN A 110 -1.89 -0.42 14.70
C GLN A 110 -1.66 -1.82 14.12
N ASP A 111 -2.00 -2.85 14.89
CA ASP A 111 -1.90 -4.25 14.49
C ASP A 111 -0.49 -4.71 14.04
N ASN A 112 0.55 -4.00 14.44
CA ASN A 112 1.93 -4.28 14.11
C ASN A 112 2.69 -4.82 15.33
N ALA A 113 2.90 -6.12 15.38
CA ALA A 113 3.56 -6.79 16.50
C ALA A 113 5.05 -6.41 16.68
N ALA A 114 5.68 -5.85 15.65
CA ALA A 114 7.08 -5.41 15.66
C ALA A 114 7.23 -3.90 15.87
N TRP A 115 6.14 -3.17 16.19
CA TRP A 115 6.23 -1.74 16.42
C TRP A 115 7.27 -1.39 17.49
N GLY A 116 8.20 -0.51 17.15
CA GLY A 116 9.35 -0.18 18.01
C GLY A 116 10.66 -0.85 17.58
N ASP A 117 10.63 -1.89 16.78
CA ASP A 117 11.83 -2.53 16.23
C ASP A 117 12.33 -1.78 14.98
N LYS A 118 13.36 -0.94 15.18
CA LYS A 118 14.00 -0.19 14.08
C LYS A 118 14.62 -1.07 13.00
N GLN A 119 14.92 -2.33 13.31
CA GLN A 119 15.54 -3.24 12.33
C GLN A 119 14.52 -3.88 11.41
N TRP A 120 13.27 -3.99 11.83
CA TRP A 120 12.23 -4.62 11.04
C TRP A 120 12.03 -3.92 9.68
N PRO A 121 11.75 -2.58 9.61
CA PRO A 121 11.56 -1.90 8.32
C PRO A 121 12.83 -1.92 7.46
N ARG A 122 14.02 -1.90 8.07
CA ARG A 122 15.29 -2.02 7.35
C ARG A 122 15.47 -3.39 6.69
N ARG A 123 15.15 -4.46 7.40
CA ARG A 123 15.22 -5.84 6.88
C ARG A 123 14.22 -6.04 5.75
N TRP A 124 12.98 -5.55 5.93
CA TRP A 124 11.95 -5.59 4.90
C TRP A 124 12.41 -4.84 3.63
N ALA A 125 12.90 -3.63 3.78
CA ALA A 125 13.36 -2.81 2.64
C ALA A 125 14.54 -3.45 1.90
N ARG A 126 15.51 -4.04 2.60
CA ARG A 126 16.63 -4.78 1.98
C ARG A 126 16.13 -5.98 1.18
N GLU A 127 15.16 -6.72 1.69
CA GLU A 127 14.61 -7.87 0.99
C GLU A 127 13.81 -7.44 -0.26
N VAL A 128 13.00 -6.38 -0.17
CA VAL A 128 12.33 -5.80 -1.35
C VAL A 128 13.35 -5.36 -2.39
N LYS A 129 14.42 -4.64 -1.99
CA LYS A 129 15.51 -4.23 -2.90
C LYS A 129 16.18 -5.44 -3.55
N ARG A 130 16.45 -6.50 -2.77
CA ARG A 130 17.07 -7.73 -3.28
C ARG A 130 16.20 -8.41 -4.33
N LEU A 131 14.89 -8.45 -4.10
CA LEU A 131 13.92 -9.12 -4.99
C LEU A 131 13.58 -8.33 -6.25
N THR A 132 13.59 -6.99 -6.17
CA THR A 132 13.06 -6.12 -7.24
C THR A 132 14.11 -5.22 -7.89
N GLY A 133 15.22 -4.99 -7.21
CA GLY A 133 16.20 -3.98 -7.60
C GLY A 133 15.76 -2.54 -7.30
N VAL A 134 14.61 -2.32 -6.64
CA VAL A 134 14.04 -1.00 -6.34
C VAL A 134 14.05 -0.77 -4.82
N ASN A 135 14.47 0.42 -4.39
CA ASN A 135 14.34 0.83 -2.99
C ASN A 135 12.91 1.32 -2.74
N PRO A 136 12.24 0.84 -1.68
CA PRO A 136 10.90 1.32 -1.37
C PRO A 136 10.91 2.72 -0.75
N ILE A 137 9.76 3.39 -0.80
CA ILE A 137 9.43 4.51 0.10
C ILE A 137 8.88 3.92 1.41
N ILE A 138 9.20 4.55 2.52
CA ILE A 138 8.72 4.13 3.85
C ILE A 138 7.74 5.17 4.37
N TYR A 139 6.49 4.75 4.58
CA TYR A 139 5.46 5.55 5.21
C TYR A 139 5.44 5.29 6.71
N THR A 140 5.29 6.36 7.48
CA THR A 140 4.96 6.32 8.91
C THR A 140 4.33 7.65 9.36
N MET A 141 3.68 7.65 10.54
CA MET A 141 3.28 8.89 11.18
C MET A 141 4.49 9.65 11.75
N ASP A 142 4.38 10.96 11.94
CA ASP A 142 5.47 11.80 12.46
C ASP A 142 6.01 11.27 13.80
N SER A 143 5.15 10.81 14.70
CA SER A 143 5.55 10.20 15.98
C SER A 143 6.31 8.88 15.83
N GLY A 144 6.21 8.21 14.69
CA GLY A 144 6.93 6.97 14.36
C GLY A 144 8.26 7.18 13.64
N TYR A 145 8.54 8.42 13.19
CA TYR A 145 9.71 8.72 12.35
C TYR A 145 11.04 8.27 12.97
N TRP A 146 11.17 8.33 14.27
CA TRP A 146 12.38 7.88 14.98
C TRP A 146 12.79 6.43 14.70
N GLN A 147 11.84 5.58 14.24
CA GLN A 147 12.11 4.17 13.90
C GLN A 147 12.72 4.01 12.51
N VAL A 148 12.40 4.90 11.61
CA VAL A 148 12.81 4.84 10.19
C VAL A 148 13.86 5.90 9.83
N ALA A 149 14.13 6.83 10.74
CA ALA A 149 15.15 7.87 10.56
C ALA A 149 16.51 7.27 10.18
N GLY A 150 17.14 7.83 9.15
CA GLY A 150 18.41 7.36 8.60
C GLY A 150 18.28 6.33 7.47
N MET A 151 17.08 5.78 7.20
CA MET A 151 16.90 4.86 6.07
C MET A 151 17.11 5.55 4.71
N GLU A 152 17.00 6.88 4.65
CA GLU A 152 17.31 7.70 3.48
C GLU A 152 18.77 7.57 3.06
N THR A 153 19.67 7.60 4.03
CA THR A 153 21.13 7.50 3.80
C THR A 153 21.63 6.06 3.81
N GLU A 154 21.08 5.22 4.69
CA GLU A 154 21.50 3.83 4.83
C GLU A 154 21.07 2.96 3.63
N LEU A 155 19.86 3.18 3.10
CA LEU A 155 19.21 2.31 2.13
C LEU A 155 18.69 3.05 0.89
N ASN A 156 18.89 4.37 0.83
CA ASN A 156 18.35 5.22 -0.22
C ASN A 156 16.82 5.07 -0.37
N CYS A 157 16.11 4.98 0.74
CA CYS A 157 14.66 4.96 0.80
C CYS A 157 14.11 6.39 0.83
N GLY A 158 13.06 6.69 0.09
CA GLY A 158 12.27 7.89 0.34
C GLY A 158 11.46 7.74 1.64
N ILE A 159 11.14 8.85 2.29
CA ILE A 159 10.27 8.86 3.48
C ILE A 159 8.97 9.59 3.14
N TRP A 160 7.86 8.97 3.50
CA TRP A 160 6.51 9.53 3.41
C TRP A 160 5.95 9.67 4.83
N ILE A 161 5.66 10.90 5.24
CA ILE A 161 5.22 11.21 6.60
C ILE A 161 3.74 11.60 6.63
N ALA A 162 3.00 10.97 7.54
CA ALA A 162 1.67 11.44 7.93
C ALA A 162 1.80 12.46 9.06
N GLN A 163 1.37 13.70 8.80
CA GLN A 163 1.30 14.75 9.79
C GLN A 163 0.23 15.76 9.40
N TYR A 164 -0.76 15.92 10.26
CA TYR A 164 -1.94 16.74 10.02
C TYR A 164 -1.92 18.01 10.86
N ALA A 165 -2.07 19.17 10.20
CA ALA A 165 -2.20 20.44 10.89
C ALA A 165 -3.57 20.59 11.55
N THR A 166 -4.59 20.07 10.90
CA THR A 166 -5.98 20.06 11.38
C THR A 166 -6.66 18.78 10.89
N ASN A 167 -7.81 18.47 11.47
CA ASN A 167 -8.69 17.40 10.99
C ASN A 167 -9.95 17.93 10.29
N MET A 168 -9.91 19.15 9.81
CA MET A 168 -11.02 19.75 9.05
C MET A 168 -11.10 19.12 7.65
N VAL A 169 -12.33 19.05 7.11
CA VAL A 169 -12.54 18.62 5.72
C VAL A 169 -11.82 19.58 4.77
N THR A 170 -11.03 19.04 3.87
CA THR A 170 -10.26 19.82 2.89
C THR A 170 -10.17 19.13 1.54
N GLY A 171 -9.96 19.91 0.48
CA GLY A 171 -9.43 19.42 -0.79
C GLY A 171 -7.90 19.43 -0.81
N TYR A 172 -7.31 19.39 -2.00
CA TYR A 172 -5.86 19.52 -2.16
C TYR A 172 -5.36 20.87 -1.65
N GLN A 173 -4.26 20.82 -0.89
CA GLN A 173 -3.60 22.01 -0.32
C GLN A 173 -2.36 22.38 -1.13
N THR A 174 -2.14 23.68 -1.32
CA THR A 174 -0.99 24.20 -2.06
C THR A 174 0.32 24.00 -1.28
N ALA A 175 0.29 24.24 0.04
CA ALA A 175 1.50 24.22 0.88
C ALA A 175 1.25 23.49 2.21
N PRO A 176 1.10 22.15 2.21
CA PRO A 176 0.88 21.36 3.43
C PRO A 176 2.17 21.11 4.24
N TRP A 177 3.30 21.72 3.87
CA TRP A 177 4.63 21.52 4.47
C TRP A 177 4.91 22.40 5.70
N ASN A 178 3.91 23.07 6.20
CA ASN A 178 4.02 24.10 7.25
C ASN A 178 4.27 23.57 8.67
N ILE A 179 4.24 22.23 8.87
CA ILE A 179 4.39 21.60 10.17
C ILE A 179 5.47 20.51 10.10
N GLY A 180 6.53 20.65 10.91
CA GLY A 180 7.49 19.62 11.23
C GLY A 180 8.09 18.86 10.03
N ALA A 181 8.68 19.56 9.06
CA ALA A 181 9.34 18.91 7.93
C ALA A 181 10.48 17.99 8.40
N ARG A 182 10.51 16.75 7.90
CA ARG A 182 11.53 15.72 8.17
C ARG A 182 12.46 15.47 6.98
N GLY A 183 12.42 16.31 5.94
CA GLY A 183 13.07 16.03 4.66
C GLY A 183 12.35 14.97 3.83
N GLU A 184 11.10 14.70 4.17
CA GLU A 184 10.24 13.72 3.49
C GLU A 184 10.04 14.06 2.02
N VAL A 185 9.94 13.02 1.20
CA VAL A 185 9.65 13.15 -0.23
C VAL A 185 8.14 13.31 -0.48
N MET A 186 7.32 12.90 0.47
CA MET A 186 5.87 12.98 0.40
C MET A 186 5.26 13.18 1.77
N ARG A 187 4.16 13.93 1.82
CA ARG A 187 3.37 14.13 3.03
C ARG A 187 1.93 13.74 2.80
N GLN A 188 1.41 12.90 3.70
CA GLN A 188 -0.01 12.75 3.95
C GLN A 188 -0.40 13.82 4.98
N TYR A 189 -1.27 14.76 4.60
CA TYR A 189 -1.58 15.93 5.42
C TYR A 189 -3.00 15.95 5.96
N THR A 190 -3.82 14.97 5.59
CA THR A 190 -5.18 14.76 6.11
C THR A 190 -5.69 13.37 5.80
N SER A 191 -6.55 12.84 6.67
CA SER A 191 -7.41 11.68 6.41
C SER A 191 -8.88 12.10 6.21
N ASN A 192 -9.13 13.41 6.09
CA ASN A 192 -10.47 13.98 5.96
C ASN A 192 -10.64 14.74 4.64
N GLY A 193 -9.95 14.25 3.59
CA GLY A 193 -10.03 14.81 2.25
C GLY A 193 -11.38 14.59 1.58
N SER A 194 -11.84 15.57 0.82
CA SER A 194 -13.06 15.49 0.02
C SER A 194 -12.74 15.86 -1.42
N LEU A 195 -12.90 14.91 -2.32
CA LEU A 195 -12.67 15.07 -3.76
C LEU A 195 -13.92 14.64 -4.52
N SER A 196 -14.12 15.26 -5.70
CA SER A 196 -15.18 14.80 -6.62
C SER A 196 -14.93 13.35 -7.06
N GLY A 197 -16.00 12.62 -7.35
CA GLY A 197 -15.92 11.23 -7.79
C GLY A 197 -15.90 10.18 -6.65
N TRP A 198 -15.84 10.62 -5.40
CA TRP A 198 -15.97 9.76 -4.22
C TRP A 198 -16.72 10.44 -3.09
N SER A 199 -17.71 9.78 -2.52
CA SER A 199 -18.56 10.36 -1.45
C SER A 199 -17.95 10.21 -0.05
N GLY A 200 -16.99 9.30 0.13
CA GLY A 200 -16.26 9.08 1.37
C GLY A 200 -15.13 10.07 1.58
N ARG A 201 -14.41 9.90 2.69
CA ARG A 201 -13.17 10.64 2.97
C ARG A 201 -11.97 9.91 2.41
N LEU A 202 -10.94 10.68 2.05
CA LEU A 202 -9.70 10.20 1.47
C LEU A 202 -8.50 10.78 2.20
N ASP A 203 -7.45 10.02 2.25
CA ASP A 203 -6.13 10.46 2.68
C ASP A 203 -5.47 11.23 1.54
N LEU A 204 -5.19 12.54 1.75
CA LEU A 204 -4.61 13.38 0.71
C LEU A 204 -3.12 13.60 0.94
N ASN A 205 -2.40 13.56 -0.18
CA ASN A 205 -0.95 13.59 -0.21
C ASN A 205 -0.41 14.66 -1.14
N LYS A 206 0.76 15.16 -0.80
CA LYS A 206 1.60 15.96 -1.68
C LYS A 206 2.98 15.33 -1.81
N PHE A 207 3.41 15.08 -3.04
CA PHE A 207 4.73 14.59 -3.38
C PHE A 207 5.62 15.76 -3.83
N ARG A 208 6.86 15.82 -3.30
CA ARG A 208 7.85 16.83 -3.68
C ARG A 208 8.53 16.47 -4.99
N GLY A 209 7.96 16.88 -6.07
CA GLY A 209 8.49 16.69 -7.42
C GLY A 209 7.41 16.37 -8.43
N ASP A 210 7.82 16.25 -9.66
CA ASP A 210 6.98 15.97 -10.82
C ASP A 210 6.90 14.47 -11.13
N ARG A 211 6.24 14.16 -12.27
CA ARG A 211 6.11 12.80 -12.79
C ARG A 211 7.45 12.13 -13.07
N ALA A 212 8.46 12.89 -13.53
CA ALA A 212 9.78 12.33 -13.81
C ALA A 212 10.48 11.92 -12.51
N ALA A 213 10.35 12.72 -11.44
CA ALA A 213 10.85 12.39 -10.12
C ALA A 213 10.13 11.16 -9.54
N TRP A 214 8.79 11.07 -9.68
CA TRP A 214 8.02 9.90 -9.28
C TRP A 214 8.51 8.61 -9.95
N ARG A 215 8.68 8.66 -11.27
CA ARG A 215 9.14 7.52 -12.06
C ARG A 215 10.53 7.04 -11.67
N LYS A 216 11.41 7.92 -11.20
CA LYS A 216 12.73 7.53 -10.67
C LYS A 216 12.61 6.72 -9.37
N TYR A 217 11.60 6.97 -8.54
CA TYR A 217 11.32 6.10 -7.38
C TYR A 217 10.78 4.74 -7.82
N ALA A 218 9.94 4.69 -8.83
CA ALA A 218 9.39 3.44 -9.35
C ALA A 218 10.45 2.60 -10.11
N ASN A 219 11.32 3.25 -10.89
CA ASN A 219 12.29 2.61 -11.76
C ASN A 219 13.61 3.43 -11.84
N PRO A 220 14.45 3.36 -10.80
CA PRO A 220 15.63 4.20 -10.67
C PRO A 220 16.68 3.99 -11.79
N ASP A 221 16.74 2.77 -12.35
CA ASP A 221 17.74 2.40 -13.37
C ASP A 221 17.19 2.47 -14.80
N ASP A 222 15.97 2.93 -14.97
CA ASP A 222 15.24 2.96 -16.27
C ASP A 222 15.23 1.59 -16.99
N LYS A 223 15.15 0.50 -16.23
CA LYS A 223 15.16 -0.85 -16.77
C LYS A 223 13.77 -1.28 -17.21
N GLY A 224 13.71 -2.00 -18.31
CA GLY A 224 12.47 -2.65 -18.76
C GLY A 224 12.01 -3.76 -17.82
N ALA A 225 10.73 -4.16 -17.91
CA ALA A 225 10.16 -5.26 -17.12
C ALA A 225 10.86 -6.61 -17.37
N ALA A 226 11.56 -6.77 -18.52
CA ALA A 226 12.31 -7.96 -18.87
C ALA A 226 13.60 -8.13 -18.03
N ASP A 227 14.08 -7.05 -17.39
CA ASP A 227 15.31 -7.05 -16.59
C ASP A 227 15.05 -7.38 -15.10
N LEU A 228 13.82 -7.77 -14.74
CA LEU A 228 13.51 -8.22 -13.40
C LEU A 228 14.21 -9.56 -13.13
N PRO A 229 14.83 -9.73 -11.94
CA PRO A 229 15.33 -11.03 -11.56
C PRO A 229 14.22 -12.07 -11.74
N SER A 230 14.48 -13.10 -12.54
CA SER A 230 13.53 -14.19 -12.75
C SER A 230 13.40 -14.97 -11.43
N VAL A 231 12.47 -14.54 -10.61
CA VAL A 231 12.00 -15.37 -9.50
C VAL A 231 11.07 -16.38 -10.15
N LYS A 232 11.52 -17.65 -10.26
CA LYS A 232 10.64 -18.72 -10.71
C LYS A 232 9.35 -18.62 -9.90
N PRO A 233 8.18 -18.58 -10.53
CA PRO A 233 6.92 -18.64 -9.80
C PRO A 233 6.99 -19.86 -8.88
N LYS A 234 6.87 -19.67 -7.57
CA LYS A 234 6.47 -20.80 -6.72
C LYS A 234 5.18 -21.31 -7.36
N PRO A 235 5.07 -22.63 -7.60
CA PRO A 235 3.83 -23.17 -8.15
C PRO A 235 2.68 -22.60 -7.32
N GLN A 236 1.87 -21.76 -7.95
CA GLN A 236 0.62 -21.32 -7.34
C GLN A 236 -0.15 -22.62 -7.12
N PRO A 237 -0.66 -22.89 -5.92
CA PRO A 237 -1.55 -24.01 -5.75
C PRO A 237 -2.63 -23.86 -6.82
N THR A 238 -2.56 -24.68 -7.83
CA THR A 238 -3.59 -24.83 -8.84
C THR A 238 -4.81 -25.31 -8.07
N THR A 239 -5.83 -24.46 -8.01
CA THR A 239 -7.05 -24.54 -7.24
C THR A 239 -6.89 -23.99 -5.80
N ALA A 240 -7.58 -22.88 -5.52
CA ALA A 240 -8.06 -22.65 -4.16
C ALA A 240 -8.70 -23.98 -3.73
N PRO A 241 -8.41 -24.49 -2.52
CA PRO A 241 -9.08 -25.69 -2.06
C PRO A 241 -10.57 -25.38 -2.17
N THR A 242 -11.26 -26.09 -3.04
CA THR A 242 -12.72 -26.06 -3.11
C THR A 242 -13.15 -26.42 -1.70
N VAL A 243 -13.71 -25.43 -0.98
CA VAL A 243 -14.24 -25.69 0.37
C VAL A 243 -15.31 -26.76 0.19
N ASP A 244 -15.04 -27.96 0.68
CA ASP A 244 -16.06 -29.01 0.70
C ASP A 244 -17.14 -28.60 1.71
N LEU A 245 -18.18 -27.96 1.17
CA LEU A 245 -19.30 -27.47 1.97
C LEU A 245 -20.01 -28.61 2.71
N ASN A 246 -20.00 -29.84 2.17
CA ASN A 246 -20.59 -31.00 2.84
C ASN A 246 -19.76 -31.42 4.05
N ALA A 247 -18.44 -31.46 3.91
CA ALA A 247 -17.55 -31.73 5.04
C ALA A 247 -17.64 -30.63 6.10
N LEU A 248 -17.76 -29.38 5.70
CA LEU A 248 -17.92 -28.23 6.58
C LEU A 248 -19.27 -28.27 7.32
N ALA A 249 -20.36 -28.61 6.62
CA ALA A 249 -21.69 -28.83 7.20
C ALA A 249 -21.70 -29.97 8.23
N ALA A 250 -21.09 -31.11 7.89
CA ALA A 250 -20.96 -32.23 8.81
C ALA A 250 -20.22 -31.86 10.11
N ARG A 251 -19.16 -31.04 10.02
CA ARG A 251 -18.43 -30.51 11.18
C ARG A 251 -19.29 -29.55 12.00
N THR A 252 -20.10 -28.73 11.33
CA THR A 252 -21.03 -27.79 11.98
C THR A 252 -22.10 -28.56 12.78
N ILE A 253 -22.66 -29.62 12.22
CA ILE A 253 -23.64 -30.49 12.87
C ILE A 253 -23.03 -31.16 14.11
N ARG A 254 -21.78 -31.57 14.08
CA ARG A 254 -21.06 -32.12 15.22
C ARG A 254 -20.73 -31.10 16.31
N GLY A 255 -20.91 -29.81 16.03
CA GLY A 255 -20.62 -28.73 16.98
C GLY A 255 -19.17 -28.27 17.02
N ASP A 256 -18.35 -28.65 16.03
CA ASP A 256 -16.91 -28.31 15.97
C ASP A 256 -16.65 -26.79 16.01
N PHE A 257 -17.62 -25.97 15.64
CA PHE A 257 -17.53 -24.50 15.58
C PHE A 257 -18.31 -23.77 16.69
N GLY A 258 -18.83 -24.52 17.70
CA GLY A 258 -19.63 -23.97 18.80
C GLY A 258 -20.95 -23.37 18.30
N ASN A 259 -21.50 -22.44 19.10
CA ASN A 259 -22.75 -21.72 18.82
C ASN A 259 -22.45 -20.31 18.28
N ASP A 260 -23.47 -19.65 17.69
CA ASP A 260 -23.35 -18.24 17.32
C ASP A 260 -23.10 -17.35 18.57
N PRO A 261 -22.26 -16.30 18.48
CA PRO A 261 -21.64 -15.77 17.25
C PRO A 261 -20.33 -16.46 16.84
N ALA A 262 -19.75 -17.34 17.67
CA ALA A 262 -18.46 -17.99 17.40
C ALA A 262 -18.48 -18.80 16.10
N ARG A 263 -19.59 -19.51 15.84
CA ARG A 263 -19.80 -20.28 14.62
C ARG A 263 -19.77 -19.39 13.36
N ARG A 264 -20.45 -18.25 13.40
CA ARG A 264 -20.48 -17.31 12.29
C ARG A 264 -19.10 -16.78 11.99
N GLN A 265 -18.31 -16.47 13.00
CA GLN A 265 -16.93 -16.00 12.86
C GLN A 265 -16.02 -17.10 12.27
N ALA A 266 -16.14 -18.34 12.76
CA ALA A 266 -15.32 -19.47 12.31
C ALA A 266 -15.63 -19.89 10.85
N LEU A 267 -16.87 -19.82 10.42
CA LEU A 267 -17.30 -20.18 9.07
C LEU A 267 -17.14 -19.04 8.05
N GLY A 268 -17.09 -17.78 8.51
CA GLY A 268 -16.90 -16.63 7.65
C GLY A 268 -17.89 -16.59 6.48
N GLY A 269 -17.37 -16.39 5.25
CA GLY A 269 -18.17 -16.35 4.01
C GLY A 269 -18.94 -17.65 3.71
N ASN A 270 -18.59 -18.78 4.32
CA ASN A 270 -19.26 -20.05 4.12
C ASN A 270 -20.47 -20.25 5.04
N TYR A 271 -20.70 -19.35 6.00
CA TYR A 271 -21.75 -19.50 7.02
C TYR A 271 -23.13 -19.76 6.40
N ALA A 272 -23.54 -18.91 5.45
CA ALA A 272 -24.87 -19.03 4.81
C ALA A 272 -25.02 -20.28 3.93
N ALA A 273 -23.95 -20.82 3.41
CA ALA A 273 -23.96 -22.02 2.56
C ALA A 273 -23.97 -23.32 3.39
N VAL A 274 -23.59 -23.24 4.68
CA VAL A 274 -23.45 -24.40 5.58
C VAL A 274 -24.63 -24.52 6.53
N MET A 275 -25.31 -23.39 6.84
CA MET A 275 -26.49 -23.34 7.72
C MET A 275 -27.78 -23.55 6.98
#